data_f8b4a0444e9142f61163f07187d8fc39
#
_entry.id   f8b4a0444e9142f61163f07187d8fc39
#
_cell.length_a   1.000
_cell.length_b   1.000
_cell.length_c   1.000
_cell.angle_alpha   90.00
_cell.angle_beta   90.00
_cell.angle_gamma   90.00
#
_symmetry.space_group_name_H-M   'P 1'
#
loop_
_entity.id
_entity.type
_entity.pdbx_description
1 polymer ?
#
loop_
_entity_poly.entity_id
_entity_poly.type
_entity_poly.pdbx_seq_one_letter_code
_entity_poly.pdbx_strand_id
1 'polypeptide(L)'
;MEWLRVKIEYFSDNLELSKEKIVNVFSDLGVHELEFLDYFSENSLDFHKEKMTSSTWEITGYFPDNRFINLKLKMISDKMEEISETEEIIYNIYTSKCNEDDWKNEWKKYFHTTKITDKIVIKPSWEEYEPKDGEIIVKIDPGMAFGTGTHETTSLCIKMLEKYVNKEQNLLDIGCGSGILMVIGSKLGVKTVDGIDIDSNVKEVAEKNLLDNDVKNYNVVIG
;
A
#
# COMPACT_ATOMS: atom_id res chain seq x y z
N MET A 1 -2.14 -0.63 -20.45
CA MET A 1 -2.51 0.82 -20.52
C MET A 1 -1.26 1.58 -20.15
N GLU A 2 -0.93 2.70 -20.85
CA GLU A 2 0.22 3.51 -20.43
C GLU A 2 -0.21 4.48 -19.34
N TRP A 3 0.64 4.67 -18.35
CA TRP A 3 0.42 5.57 -17.23
C TRP A 3 1.50 6.62 -17.15
N LEU A 4 1.16 7.78 -16.62
CA LEU A 4 2.11 8.82 -16.27
C LEU A 4 2.21 8.91 -14.74
N ARG A 5 3.40 8.68 -14.23
CA ARG A 5 3.77 8.94 -12.84
C ARG A 5 4.05 10.42 -12.69
N VAL A 6 3.39 11.07 -11.76
CA VAL A 6 3.61 12.47 -11.39
C VAL A 6 4.07 12.51 -9.94
N LYS A 7 5.30 12.97 -9.73
CA LYS A 7 5.94 13.09 -8.44
C LYS A 7 6.10 14.56 -8.09
N ILE A 8 5.65 14.97 -6.90
CA ILE A 8 5.88 16.29 -6.36
C ILE A 8 6.80 16.15 -5.15
N GLU A 9 8.02 16.67 -5.27
CA GLU A 9 8.92 16.88 -4.16
C GLU A 9 8.69 18.27 -3.61
N TYR A 10 8.58 18.40 -2.28
CA TYR A 10 8.34 19.71 -1.67
C TYR A 10 9.04 19.86 -0.33
N PHE A 11 9.29 21.12 0.00
CA PHE A 11 9.79 21.58 1.27
C PHE A 11 8.87 22.69 1.80
N SER A 12 8.51 22.65 3.08
CA SER A 12 7.69 23.66 3.73
C SER A 12 7.93 23.64 5.24
N ASP A 13 7.77 24.79 5.88
CA ASP A 13 7.80 24.91 7.34
C ASP A 13 6.55 24.30 8.01
N ASN A 14 5.42 24.20 7.28
CA ASN A 14 4.19 23.55 7.75
C ASN A 14 3.86 22.33 6.91
N LEU A 15 4.53 21.23 7.23
CA LEU A 15 4.47 19.97 6.46
C LEU A 15 3.06 19.37 6.35
N GLU A 16 2.28 19.34 7.44
CA GLU A 16 0.94 18.73 7.43
C GLU A 16 -0.03 19.52 6.54
N LEU A 17 -0.04 20.84 6.64
CA LEU A 17 -0.89 21.68 5.81
C LEU A 17 -0.50 21.57 4.33
N SER A 18 0.80 21.59 4.05
CA SER A 18 1.32 21.47 2.68
C SER A 18 0.98 20.12 2.09
N LYS A 19 1.11 19.05 2.86
CA LYS A 19 0.71 17.68 2.47
C LYS A 19 -0.76 17.63 2.12
N GLU A 20 -1.64 18.15 2.98
CA GLU A 20 -3.09 18.18 2.75
C GLU A 20 -3.43 18.91 1.45
N LYS A 21 -2.84 20.08 1.21
CA LYS A 21 -3.08 20.86 0.00
C LYS A 21 -2.62 20.12 -1.26
N ILE A 22 -1.43 19.50 -1.24
CA ILE A 22 -0.92 18.74 -2.38
C ILE A 22 -1.77 17.49 -2.64
N VAL A 23 -2.19 16.80 -1.60
CA VAL A 23 -3.14 15.66 -1.71
C VAL A 23 -4.45 16.11 -2.37
N ASN A 24 -4.97 17.28 -1.98
CA ASN A 24 -6.18 17.83 -2.60
C ASN A 24 -6.00 18.15 -4.09
N VAL A 25 -4.81 18.58 -4.54
CA VAL A 25 -4.51 18.78 -5.97
C VAL A 25 -4.69 17.47 -6.75
N PHE A 26 -4.19 16.36 -6.24
CA PHE A 26 -4.36 15.05 -6.87
C PHE A 26 -5.81 14.56 -6.81
N SER A 27 -6.44 14.71 -5.66
CA SER A 27 -7.84 14.28 -5.43
C SER A 27 -8.83 14.99 -6.35
N ASP A 28 -8.69 16.31 -6.54
CA ASP A 28 -9.52 17.10 -7.47
C ASP A 28 -9.38 16.64 -8.94
N LEU A 29 -8.26 15.99 -9.27
CA LEU A 29 -8.00 15.45 -10.59
C LEU A 29 -8.36 13.96 -10.72
N GLY A 30 -9.00 13.41 -9.66
CA GLY A 30 -9.50 12.03 -9.62
C GLY A 30 -8.43 10.98 -9.27
N VAL A 31 -7.35 11.38 -8.62
CA VAL A 31 -6.34 10.46 -8.09
C VAL A 31 -6.43 10.46 -6.57
N HIS A 32 -6.86 9.33 -6.02
CA HIS A 32 -7.07 9.15 -4.59
C HIS A 32 -6.04 8.22 -3.95
N GLU A 33 -5.37 7.40 -4.76
CA GLU A 33 -4.28 6.54 -4.32
C GLU A 33 -2.95 7.26 -4.58
N LEU A 34 -2.26 7.60 -3.50
CA LEU A 34 -1.01 8.35 -3.53
C LEU A 34 0.07 7.62 -2.74
N GLU A 35 1.28 7.65 -3.27
CA GLU A 35 2.47 7.19 -2.55
C GLU A 35 3.10 8.37 -1.81
N PHE A 36 3.51 8.12 -0.56
CA PHE A 36 4.19 9.09 0.28
C PHE A 36 5.57 8.56 0.64
N LEU A 37 6.62 9.31 0.35
CA LEU A 37 7.97 9.01 0.81
C LEU A 37 8.42 10.08 1.80
N ASP A 38 8.77 9.60 2.99
CA ASP A 38 9.35 10.38 4.06
C ASP A 38 10.84 10.02 4.16
N TYR A 39 11.71 10.96 3.85
CA TYR A 39 13.16 10.74 3.92
C TYR A 39 13.72 10.68 5.35
N PHE A 40 12.87 10.59 6.37
CA PHE A 40 13.23 10.34 7.76
C PHE A 40 13.07 8.89 8.20
N SER A 41 13.54 7.92 7.45
CA SER A 41 13.77 6.60 8.04
C SER A 41 15.22 6.50 8.52
N GLU A 42 15.39 6.22 9.81
CA GLU A 42 16.70 6.07 10.48
C GLU A 42 17.58 4.92 9.95
N ASN A 43 17.23 4.31 8.82
CA ASN A 43 17.91 3.13 8.27
C ASN A 43 18.55 3.29 6.90
N SER A 44 18.69 4.49 6.35
CA SER A 44 19.53 4.66 5.17
C SER A 44 20.99 4.89 5.57
N LEU A 45 21.72 3.80 5.75
CA LEU A 45 23.18 3.77 5.72
C LEU A 45 23.65 4.02 4.28
N ASP A 46 23.62 5.24 3.79
CA ASP A 46 24.29 5.61 2.58
C ASP A 46 25.07 6.92 2.72
N PHE A 47 26.32 6.83 2.35
CA PHE A 47 27.46 7.70 2.54
C PHE A 47 27.43 8.94 1.61
N HIS A 48 26.50 9.88 1.78
CA HIS A 48 26.67 11.26 1.29
C HIS A 48 25.99 12.28 2.22
N LYS A 49 26.40 12.25 3.49
CA LYS A 49 25.84 13.04 4.61
C LYS A 49 26.47 14.45 4.73
N GLU A 50 26.72 15.16 3.66
CA GLU A 50 27.35 16.50 3.86
C GLU A 50 26.53 17.71 3.37
N LYS A 51 25.31 17.58 2.86
CA LYS A 51 24.55 18.79 2.44
C LYS A 51 23.01 18.73 2.46
N MET A 52 22.34 17.90 3.25
CA MET A 52 20.87 17.99 3.35
C MET A 52 20.43 18.29 4.79
N THR A 53 20.39 19.56 5.13
CA THR A 53 19.81 20.07 6.38
C THR A 53 18.32 20.44 6.24
N SER A 54 17.60 19.92 5.23
CA SER A 54 16.18 20.15 5.04
C SER A 54 15.46 18.88 4.63
N SER A 55 14.40 18.53 5.36
CA SER A 55 13.51 17.41 5.07
C SER A 55 12.74 17.68 3.79
N THR A 56 13.01 16.93 2.73
CA THR A 56 12.23 16.97 1.50
C THR A 56 11.20 15.85 1.53
N TRP A 57 9.95 16.16 1.26
CA TRP A 57 8.84 15.21 1.22
C TRP A 57 8.45 14.95 -0.23
N GLU A 58 7.93 13.76 -0.50
CA GLU A 58 7.53 13.34 -1.82
C GLU A 58 6.10 12.80 -1.80
N ILE A 59 5.28 13.27 -2.74
CA ILE A 59 3.95 12.73 -3.02
C ILE A 59 3.91 12.33 -4.48
N THR A 60 3.55 11.10 -4.75
CA THR A 60 3.45 10.55 -6.09
C THR A 60 2.04 10.08 -6.39
N GLY A 61 1.51 10.45 -7.54
CA GLY A 61 0.23 9.98 -8.08
C GLY A 61 0.38 9.47 -9.51
N TYR A 62 -0.55 8.63 -9.94
CA TYR A 62 -0.54 8.00 -11.26
C TYR A 62 -1.77 8.40 -12.07
N PHE A 63 -1.55 8.83 -13.31
CA PHE A 63 -2.59 9.23 -14.24
C PHE A 63 -2.57 8.35 -15.48
N PRO A 64 -3.73 7.96 -16.03
CA PRO A 64 -3.80 7.32 -17.34
C PRO A 64 -3.19 8.25 -18.42
N ASP A 65 -2.23 7.75 -19.20
CA ASP A 65 -1.66 8.51 -20.34
C ASP A 65 -2.67 8.53 -21.49
N ASN A 66 -3.52 9.54 -21.49
CA ASN A 66 -4.57 9.74 -22.47
C ASN A 66 -4.57 11.21 -22.99
N ARG A 67 -5.47 11.50 -23.93
CA ARG A 67 -5.58 12.84 -24.55
C ARG A 67 -5.75 14.00 -23.56
N PHE A 68 -6.12 13.76 -22.32
CA PHE A 68 -6.34 14.79 -21.30
C PHE A 68 -5.14 14.97 -20.36
N ILE A 69 -4.09 14.15 -20.48
CA ILE A 69 -2.97 14.17 -19.54
C ILE A 69 -2.27 15.54 -19.48
N ASN A 70 -2.03 16.17 -20.65
CA ASN A 70 -1.39 17.48 -20.69
C ASN A 70 -2.23 18.57 -20.01
N LEU A 71 -3.55 18.48 -20.07
CA LEU A 71 -4.45 19.38 -19.36
C LEU A 71 -4.35 19.18 -17.84
N LYS A 72 -4.33 17.92 -17.40
CA LYS A 72 -4.16 17.60 -15.98
C LYS A 72 -2.80 18.08 -15.44
N LEU A 73 -1.73 17.85 -16.18
CA LEU A 73 -0.40 18.34 -15.79
C LEU A 73 -0.35 19.87 -15.67
N LYS A 74 -1.00 20.59 -16.60
CA LYS A 74 -1.12 22.02 -16.50
C LYS A 74 -1.90 22.42 -15.24
N MET A 75 -3.02 21.78 -14.95
CA MET A 75 -3.80 22.06 -13.73
C MET A 75 -3.01 21.80 -12.46
N ILE A 76 -2.18 20.74 -12.42
CA ILE A 76 -1.27 20.49 -11.29
C ILE A 76 -0.28 21.66 -11.16
N SER A 77 0.37 22.06 -12.26
CA SER A 77 1.34 23.15 -12.24
C SER A 77 0.71 24.46 -11.76
N ASP A 78 -0.45 24.84 -12.32
CA ASP A 78 -1.16 26.06 -11.96
C ASP A 78 -1.57 26.06 -10.46
N LYS A 79 -2.07 24.95 -9.95
CA LYS A 79 -2.42 24.81 -8.51
C LYS A 79 -1.21 24.80 -7.58
N MET A 80 -0.12 24.15 -7.99
CA MET A 80 1.10 24.16 -7.20
C MET A 80 1.74 25.54 -7.15
N GLU A 81 1.67 26.32 -8.23
CA GLU A 81 2.10 27.72 -8.23
C GLU A 81 1.28 28.56 -7.26
N GLU A 82 -0.06 28.44 -7.28
CA GLU A 82 -0.96 29.11 -6.30
C GLU A 82 -0.63 28.73 -4.86
N ILE A 83 -0.40 27.43 -4.59
CA ILE A 83 -0.06 26.96 -3.24
C ILE A 83 1.31 27.49 -2.81
N SER A 84 2.29 27.53 -3.70
CA SER A 84 3.64 28.01 -3.39
C SER A 84 3.66 29.51 -3.04
N GLU A 85 2.80 30.31 -3.67
CA GLU A 85 2.67 31.73 -3.36
C GLU A 85 2.00 31.99 -2.00
N THR A 86 1.07 31.12 -1.59
CA THR A 86 0.29 31.30 -0.37
C THR A 86 0.92 30.69 0.88
N GLU A 87 1.69 29.60 0.72
CA GLU A 87 2.17 28.77 1.84
C GLU A 87 3.70 28.69 1.93
N GLU A 88 4.42 29.48 1.15
CA GLU A 88 5.91 29.46 1.09
C GLU A 88 6.49 28.05 0.86
N ILE A 89 5.85 27.27 -0.03
CA ILE A 89 6.29 25.93 -0.41
C ILE A 89 7.29 26.01 -1.56
N ILE A 90 8.46 25.40 -1.39
CA ILE A 90 9.40 25.14 -2.48
C ILE A 90 9.10 23.75 -3.01
N TYR A 91 8.88 23.59 -4.31
CA TYR A 91 8.52 22.31 -4.89
C TYR A 91 9.18 22.06 -6.25
N ASN A 92 9.26 20.79 -6.63
CA ASN A 92 9.61 20.35 -7.98
C ASN A 92 8.58 19.30 -8.43
N ILE A 93 8.19 19.35 -9.71
CA ILE A 93 7.31 18.35 -10.31
C ILE A 93 8.13 17.53 -11.31
N TYR A 94 8.11 16.22 -11.14
CA TYR A 94 8.73 15.27 -12.04
C TYR A 94 7.66 14.39 -12.67
N THR A 95 7.83 14.10 -13.95
CA THR A 95 6.94 13.21 -14.68
C THR A 95 7.73 12.10 -15.36
N SER A 96 7.25 10.88 -15.31
CA SER A 96 7.82 9.75 -16.03
C SER A 96 6.72 8.84 -16.55
N LYS A 97 6.89 8.31 -17.76
CA LYS A 97 6.00 7.27 -18.27
C LYS A 97 6.30 5.97 -17.54
N CYS A 98 5.25 5.26 -17.17
CA CYS A 98 5.36 3.92 -16.62
C CYS A 98 4.34 3.00 -17.30
N ASN A 99 4.75 1.79 -17.56
CA ASN A 99 3.86 0.73 -17.98
C ASN A 99 3.23 0.09 -16.74
N GLU A 100 2.06 -0.52 -16.93
CA GLU A 100 1.38 -1.28 -15.88
C GLU A 100 2.29 -2.36 -15.24
N ASP A 101 3.23 -2.90 -16.03
CA ASP A 101 4.21 -3.88 -15.58
C ASP A 101 5.36 -3.27 -14.77
N ASP A 102 5.77 -2.04 -15.07
CA ASP A 102 6.79 -1.32 -14.30
C ASP A 102 6.25 -0.94 -12.92
N TRP A 103 5.00 -0.47 -12.88
CA TRP A 103 4.30 -0.17 -11.64
C TRP A 103 4.05 -1.44 -10.79
N LYS A 104 3.60 -2.54 -11.40
CA LYS A 104 3.46 -3.84 -10.74
C LYS A 104 4.77 -4.36 -10.13
N ASN A 105 5.92 -3.91 -10.58
CA ASN A 105 7.21 -4.34 -10.08
C ASN A 105 7.85 -3.35 -9.10
N GLU A 106 7.53 -2.05 -9.20
CA GLU A 106 8.09 -1.04 -8.27
C GLU A 106 7.63 -1.28 -6.83
N TRP A 107 6.34 -1.51 -6.58
CA TRP A 107 5.83 -1.77 -5.23
C TRP A 107 6.40 -3.05 -4.60
N LYS A 108 6.80 -4.05 -5.40
CA LYS A 108 7.46 -5.26 -4.92
C LYS A 108 8.76 -4.97 -4.17
N LYS A 109 9.44 -3.88 -4.52
CA LYS A 109 10.68 -3.45 -3.86
C LYS A 109 10.47 -2.97 -2.43
N TYR A 110 9.23 -2.62 -2.07
CA TYR A 110 8.87 -2.11 -0.75
C TYR A 110 8.13 -3.14 0.11
N PHE A 111 7.77 -4.28 -0.48
CA PHE A 111 7.06 -5.33 0.23
C PHE A 111 7.97 -6.50 0.52
N HIS A 112 8.46 -6.55 1.76
CA HIS A 112 9.41 -7.54 2.24
C HIS A 112 8.80 -8.47 3.26
N THR A 113 9.43 -9.65 3.40
CA THR A 113 9.09 -10.60 4.47
C THR A 113 9.17 -9.92 5.82
N THR A 114 8.03 -9.88 6.52
CA THR A 114 7.86 -9.13 7.76
C THR A 114 7.28 -10.03 8.86
N LYS A 115 7.93 -10.03 10.00
CA LYS A 115 7.43 -10.73 11.19
C LYS A 115 6.46 -9.82 11.95
N ILE A 116 5.17 -10.19 11.98
CA ILE A 116 4.10 -9.39 12.60
C ILE A 116 3.95 -9.72 14.08
N THR A 117 4.05 -11.01 14.42
CA THR A 117 4.04 -11.51 15.79
C THR A 117 5.18 -12.52 15.98
N ASP A 118 5.32 -13.10 17.18
CA ASP A 118 6.33 -14.14 17.39
C ASP A 118 6.09 -15.40 16.56
N LYS A 119 4.85 -15.60 16.08
CA LYS A 119 4.45 -16.78 15.30
C LYS A 119 4.10 -16.48 13.86
N ILE A 120 3.59 -15.28 13.54
CA ILE A 120 3.06 -14.96 12.22
C ILE A 120 4.06 -14.15 11.43
N VAL A 121 4.47 -14.70 10.29
CA VAL A 121 5.36 -14.08 9.31
C VAL A 121 4.61 -13.94 8.00
N ILE A 122 4.55 -12.72 7.47
CA ILE A 122 4.00 -12.44 6.15
C ILE A 122 5.16 -12.33 5.17
N LYS A 123 5.03 -13.01 4.05
CA LYS A 123 6.02 -12.95 2.97
C LYS A 123 5.35 -12.84 1.61
N PRO A 124 5.94 -12.10 0.67
CA PRO A 124 5.53 -12.15 -0.72
C PRO A 124 5.97 -13.46 -1.40
N SER A 125 5.36 -13.78 -2.56
CA SER A 125 5.70 -15.00 -3.30
C SER A 125 7.13 -14.99 -3.88
N TRP A 126 7.67 -13.79 -4.18
CA TRP A 126 9.01 -13.61 -4.80
C TRP A 126 10.17 -13.59 -3.81
N GLU A 127 9.94 -13.62 -2.50
CA GLU A 127 11.01 -13.75 -1.50
C GLU A 127 11.11 -15.19 -1.00
N GLU A 128 12.33 -15.65 -0.74
CA GLU A 128 12.57 -16.89 -0.04
C GLU A 128 12.66 -16.62 1.47
N TYR A 129 12.09 -17.51 2.25
CA TYR A 129 12.16 -17.44 3.70
C TYR A 129 12.20 -18.84 4.29
N GLU A 130 13.15 -19.11 5.14
CA GLU A 130 13.25 -20.37 5.90
C GLU A 130 12.50 -20.23 7.23
N PRO A 131 11.34 -20.92 7.39
CA PRO A 131 10.55 -20.84 8.60
C PRO A 131 11.31 -21.37 9.82
N LYS A 132 11.19 -20.65 10.94
CA LYS A 132 11.63 -21.17 12.23
C LYS A 132 10.56 -22.06 12.84
N ASP A 133 10.96 -22.89 13.81
CA ASP A 133 10.02 -23.79 14.49
C ASP A 133 8.87 -23.01 15.14
N GLY A 134 7.64 -23.42 14.84
CA GLY A 134 6.43 -22.79 15.34
C GLY A 134 5.96 -21.54 14.57
N GLU A 135 6.65 -21.11 13.52
CA GLU A 135 6.20 -19.97 12.70
C GLU A 135 5.11 -20.38 11.69
N ILE A 136 4.12 -19.51 11.55
CA ILE A 136 3.03 -19.60 10.59
C ILE A 136 3.38 -18.65 9.43
N ILE A 137 3.67 -19.22 8.28
CA ILE A 137 3.99 -18.44 7.08
C ILE A 137 2.72 -18.14 6.30
N VAL A 138 2.53 -16.85 6.04
CA VAL A 138 1.40 -16.30 5.28
C VAL A 138 1.96 -15.70 4.00
N LYS A 139 1.65 -16.32 2.86
CA LYS A 139 2.05 -15.81 1.53
C LYS A 139 1.00 -14.81 1.07
N ILE A 140 1.37 -13.57 0.85
CA ILE A 140 0.47 -12.53 0.37
C ILE A 140 1.12 -11.79 -0.80
N ASP A 141 0.41 -11.79 -1.91
CA ASP A 141 0.69 -10.92 -3.05
C ASP A 141 -0.44 -9.89 -3.12
N PRO A 142 -0.30 -8.73 -2.49
CA PRO A 142 -1.42 -7.79 -2.30
C PRO A 142 -1.93 -7.21 -3.63
N GLY A 143 -1.10 -7.19 -4.67
CA GLY A 143 -1.50 -6.61 -5.95
C GLY A 143 -1.93 -5.15 -5.77
N MET A 144 -3.13 -4.81 -6.27
CA MET A 144 -3.76 -3.50 -6.11
C MET A 144 -4.77 -3.46 -4.95
N ALA A 145 -4.97 -4.58 -4.24
CA ALA A 145 -5.88 -4.65 -3.12
C ALA A 145 -5.22 -4.16 -1.83
N PHE A 146 -6.00 -3.50 -0.97
CA PHE A 146 -5.53 -3.12 0.37
C PHE A 146 -5.28 -4.37 1.23
N GLY A 147 -4.32 -4.28 2.16
CA GLY A 147 -4.03 -5.36 3.11
C GLY A 147 -2.70 -6.07 2.86
N THR A 148 -1.59 -5.32 2.93
CA THR A 148 -0.23 -5.87 2.86
C THR A 148 0.22 -6.55 4.16
N GLY A 149 -0.52 -6.33 5.26
CA GLY A 149 -0.16 -6.81 6.60
C GLY A 149 0.77 -5.89 7.39
N THR A 150 1.50 -5.00 6.73
CA THR A 150 2.45 -4.07 7.37
C THR A 150 1.77 -2.81 7.91
N HIS A 151 0.58 -2.47 7.39
CA HIS A 151 -0.19 -1.35 7.93
C HIS A 151 -0.59 -1.62 9.39
N GLU A 152 -0.52 -0.59 10.23
CA GLU A 152 -0.75 -0.72 11.69
C GLU A 152 -2.10 -1.36 12.03
N THR A 153 -3.17 -0.96 11.32
CA THR A 153 -4.51 -1.53 11.54
C THR A 153 -4.57 -3.01 11.23
N THR A 154 -3.98 -3.44 10.11
CA THR A 154 -3.92 -4.86 9.71
C THR A 154 -3.08 -5.65 10.71
N SER A 155 -1.93 -5.13 11.11
CA SER A 155 -1.05 -5.73 12.11
C SER A 155 -1.76 -5.91 13.46
N LEU A 156 -2.56 -4.92 13.90
CA LEU A 156 -3.36 -5.03 15.12
C LEU A 156 -4.44 -6.11 14.99
N CYS A 157 -5.17 -6.16 13.86
CA CYS A 157 -6.15 -7.22 13.62
C CYS A 157 -5.51 -8.62 13.66
N ILE A 158 -4.32 -8.78 13.07
CA ILE A 158 -3.57 -10.05 13.11
C ILE A 158 -3.25 -10.47 14.56
N LYS A 159 -2.75 -9.54 15.37
CA LYS A 159 -2.47 -9.80 16.80
C LYS A 159 -3.74 -10.19 17.57
N MET A 160 -4.87 -9.56 17.22
CA MET A 160 -6.16 -9.90 17.85
C MET A 160 -6.66 -11.27 17.40
N LEU A 161 -6.54 -11.63 16.13
CA LEU A 161 -6.86 -12.97 15.65
C LEU A 161 -6.01 -14.02 16.38
N GLU A 162 -4.68 -13.83 16.45
CA GLU A 162 -3.79 -14.78 17.15
C GLU A 162 -4.19 -14.98 18.61
N LYS A 163 -4.68 -13.94 19.27
CA LYS A 163 -5.07 -13.98 20.70
C LYS A 163 -6.43 -14.61 20.94
N TYR A 164 -7.41 -14.39 20.06
CA TYR A 164 -8.82 -14.66 20.38
C TYR A 164 -9.46 -15.77 19.54
N VAL A 165 -8.93 -16.11 18.36
CA VAL A 165 -9.55 -17.16 17.54
C VAL A 165 -9.22 -18.57 18.07
N ASN A 166 -10.17 -19.47 17.84
CA ASN A 166 -10.01 -20.89 18.16
C ASN A 166 -10.67 -21.76 17.08
N LYS A 167 -10.42 -23.07 17.16
CA LYS A 167 -10.84 -24.06 16.16
C LYS A 167 -12.36 -24.28 16.06
N GLU A 168 -13.14 -23.78 17.01
CA GLU A 168 -14.60 -23.93 17.01
C GLU A 168 -15.33 -22.78 16.32
N GLN A 169 -14.61 -21.71 15.96
CA GLN A 169 -15.18 -20.48 15.39
C GLN A 169 -15.17 -20.49 13.88
N ASN A 170 -16.02 -19.66 13.29
CA ASN A 170 -15.98 -19.20 11.93
C ASN A 170 -15.52 -17.73 11.93
N LEU A 171 -14.84 -17.32 10.87
CA LEU A 171 -14.37 -15.94 10.70
C LEU A 171 -15.16 -15.28 9.58
N LEU A 172 -15.67 -14.07 9.81
CA LEU A 172 -16.20 -13.18 8.80
C LEU A 172 -15.33 -11.92 8.74
N ASP A 173 -14.79 -11.64 7.57
CA ASP A 173 -13.96 -10.47 7.27
C ASP A 173 -14.75 -9.50 6.39
N ILE A 174 -15.11 -8.34 6.95
CA ILE A 174 -15.87 -7.29 6.26
C ILE A 174 -14.89 -6.21 5.79
N GLY A 175 -14.81 -6.02 4.45
CA GLY A 175 -13.73 -5.25 3.83
C GLY A 175 -12.48 -6.12 3.71
N CYS A 176 -12.61 -7.32 3.14
CA CYS A 176 -11.56 -8.34 3.21
C CYS A 176 -10.29 -8.01 2.40
N GLY A 177 -10.34 -7.09 1.46
CA GLY A 177 -9.19 -6.64 0.68
C GLY A 177 -8.40 -7.82 0.09
N SER A 178 -7.12 -7.89 0.38
CA SER A 178 -6.25 -8.99 -0.08
C SER A 178 -6.61 -10.38 0.48
N GLY A 179 -7.56 -10.49 1.40
CA GLY A 179 -7.92 -11.71 2.11
C GLY A 179 -6.91 -12.14 3.20
N ILE A 180 -5.99 -11.27 3.58
CA ILE A 180 -4.92 -11.59 4.54
C ILE A 180 -5.45 -12.08 5.89
N LEU A 181 -6.49 -11.45 6.44
CA LEU A 181 -7.07 -11.86 7.73
C LEU A 181 -7.79 -13.20 7.61
N MET A 182 -8.39 -13.49 6.46
CA MET A 182 -8.99 -14.78 6.15
C MET A 182 -7.94 -15.88 6.11
N VAL A 183 -6.80 -15.64 5.42
CA VAL A 183 -5.66 -16.58 5.37
C VAL A 183 -5.16 -16.87 6.77
N ILE A 184 -4.93 -15.83 7.57
CA ILE A 184 -4.43 -15.97 8.94
C ILE A 184 -5.43 -16.72 9.82
N GLY A 185 -6.71 -16.37 9.76
CA GLY A 185 -7.77 -17.08 10.49
C GLY A 185 -7.77 -18.58 10.18
N SER A 186 -7.71 -18.94 8.90
CA SER A 186 -7.62 -20.34 8.46
C SER A 186 -6.37 -21.05 9.00
N LYS A 187 -5.19 -20.41 8.93
CA LYS A 187 -3.94 -20.97 9.47
C LYS A 187 -3.94 -21.09 10.99
N LEU A 188 -4.67 -20.26 11.69
CA LEU A 188 -4.92 -20.36 13.14
C LEU A 188 -5.94 -21.45 13.47
N GLY A 189 -6.63 -22.00 12.47
CA GLY A 189 -7.45 -23.19 12.56
C GLY A 189 -8.94 -22.96 12.72
N VAL A 190 -9.49 -21.78 12.36
CA VAL A 190 -10.95 -21.59 12.32
C VAL A 190 -11.60 -22.51 11.27
N LYS A 191 -12.88 -22.86 11.48
CA LYS A 191 -13.59 -23.84 10.63
C LYS A 191 -13.81 -23.34 9.21
N THR A 192 -14.28 -22.10 9.07
CA THR A 192 -14.54 -21.43 7.80
C THR A 192 -14.10 -19.98 7.86
N VAL A 193 -13.75 -19.43 6.71
CA VAL A 193 -13.45 -18.00 6.55
C VAL A 193 -14.30 -17.45 5.42
N ASP A 194 -15.10 -16.44 5.72
CA ASP A 194 -15.97 -15.75 4.77
C ASP A 194 -15.48 -14.30 4.66
N GLY A 195 -15.37 -13.78 3.44
CA GLY A 195 -14.96 -12.41 3.15
C GLY A 195 -16.03 -11.67 2.35
N ILE A 196 -16.23 -10.40 2.67
CA ILE A 196 -17.09 -9.49 1.91
C ILE A 196 -16.30 -8.23 1.60
N ASP A 197 -16.37 -7.78 0.35
CA ASP A 197 -15.81 -6.50 -0.06
C ASP A 197 -16.74 -5.79 -1.06
N ILE A 198 -16.66 -4.47 -1.12
CA ILE A 198 -17.40 -3.65 -2.08
C ILE A 198 -16.71 -3.59 -3.45
N ASP A 199 -15.39 -3.73 -3.49
CA ASP A 199 -14.60 -3.67 -4.71
C ASP A 199 -14.57 -5.03 -5.41
N SER A 200 -15.10 -5.10 -6.63
CA SER A 200 -15.11 -6.32 -7.45
C SER A 200 -13.71 -6.85 -7.81
N ASN A 201 -12.69 -5.98 -7.86
CA ASN A 201 -11.31 -6.37 -8.18
C ASN A 201 -10.65 -7.17 -7.05
N VAL A 202 -11.16 -7.00 -5.84
CA VAL A 202 -10.64 -7.67 -4.64
C VAL A 202 -10.85 -9.18 -4.69
N LYS A 203 -11.95 -9.64 -5.28
CA LYS A 203 -12.31 -11.07 -5.26
C LYS A 203 -11.22 -11.97 -5.83
N GLU A 204 -10.71 -11.64 -7.00
CA GLU A 204 -9.66 -12.45 -7.65
C GLU A 204 -8.36 -12.46 -6.83
N VAL A 205 -8.01 -11.31 -6.24
CA VAL A 205 -6.80 -11.18 -5.41
C VAL A 205 -6.94 -12.01 -4.13
N ALA A 206 -8.07 -11.86 -3.42
CA ALA A 206 -8.33 -12.60 -2.18
C ALA A 206 -8.38 -14.11 -2.42
N GLU A 207 -9.12 -14.57 -3.44
CA GLU A 207 -9.19 -15.99 -3.79
C GLU A 207 -7.82 -16.56 -4.16
N LYS A 208 -7.01 -15.82 -4.93
CA LYS A 208 -5.63 -16.23 -5.25
C LYS A 208 -4.80 -16.38 -3.97
N ASN A 209 -4.80 -15.40 -3.08
CA ASN A 209 -4.04 -15.47 -1.84
C ASN A 209 -4.50 -16.62 -0.94
N LEU A 210 -5.81 -16.89 -0.87
CA LEU A 210 -6.36 -18.03 -0.14
C LEU A 210 -5.85 -19.36 -0.71
N LEU A 211 -5.87 -19.52 -2.03
CA LEU A 211 -5.38 -20.72 -2.72
C LEU A 211 -3.86 -20.90 -2.54
N ASP A 212 -3.07 -19.83 -2.65
CA ASP A 212 -1.62 -19.85 -2.48
C ASP A 212 -1.19 -20.22 -1.04
N ASN A 213 -2.14 -20.16 -0.10
CA ASN A 213 -1.97 -20.55 1.29
C ASN A 213 -2.68 -21.85 1.67
N ASP A 214 -3.17 -22.64 0.69
CA ASP A 214 -3.87 -23.91 0.89
C ASP A 214 -5.18 -23.80 1.69
N VAL A 215 -5.83 -22.64 1.72
CA VAL A 215 -7.12 -22.45 2.39
C VAL A 215 -8.21 -23.13 1.58
N LYS A 216 -9.00 -24.02 2.19
CA LYS A 216 -10.00 -24.83 1.49
C LYS A 216 -11.44 -24.41 1.76
N ASN A 217 -11.72 -23.97 2.98
CA ASN A 217 -13.07 -23.65 3.45
C ASN A 217 -13.23 -22.13 3.50
N TYR A 218 -13.44 -21.52 2.33
CA TYR A 218 -13.63 -20.08 2.24
C TYR A 218 -14.77 -19.72 1.28
N ASN A 219 -15.26 -18.48 1.42
CA ASN A 219 -16.15 -17.84 0.47
C ASN A 219 -15.81 -16.35 0.39
N VAL A 220 -15.81 -15.77 -0.82
CA VAL A 220 -15.58 -14.34 -1.06
C VAL A 220 -16.74 -13.78 -1.86
N VAL A 221 -17.45 -12.81 -1.28
CA VAL A 221 -18.64 -12.19 -1.84
C VAL A 221 -18.38 -10.71 -2.08
N ILE A 222 -18.86 -10.19 -3.21
CA ILE A 222 -18.91 -8.77 -3.52
C ILE A 222 -20.30 -8.24 -3.19
N GLY A 223 -20.38 -7.18 -2.35
CA GLY A 223 -21.67 -6.62 -1.92
C GLY A 223 -21.54 -5.43 -0.98
#